data_637e0fa44bfbb3b7ede254c95cd8876c
#
_entry.id   637e0fa44bfbb3b7ede254c95cd8876c
#
_cell.length_a   1.000
_cell.length_b   1.000
_cell.length_c   1.000
_cell.angle_alpha   90.00
_cell.angle_beta   90.00
_cell.angle_gamma   90.00
#
_symmetry.space_group_name_H-M   'P 1'
#
loop_
_entity.id
_entity.type
_entity.pdbx_description
1 polymer ?
#
loop_
_entity_poly.entity_id
_entity_poly.type
_entity_poly.pdbx_seq_one_letter_code
_entity_poly.pdbx_strand_id
1 'polypeptide(L)'
;GGILYNTSFLSTEKSKDRKQPHLLWQTKLGARISMKPVPVTNHVTGEREIFVQDENNDVYLLNDAGRVLWRLALGESINSDVVQVDAFRNGKLQYLFSTPSRLHLVDRNGEYVGNFPVTLKADTKAGMALYDYDKNKNYRIFVPCADRRVYLYDIRGQLIKDWKSGKTDKDIVTRVNHYRIGDKDYIVYADQYRLYIQDRKGKERIKISNVFDLWENTELYLTRRNDKMVLAFAGKDGAVNIVDFQGKVEKVNC
;
A
#
# COMPACT_ATOMS: atom_id res chain seq x y z
N GLY A 1 2.45 5.00 -35.58
CA GLY A 1 3.32 3.90 -35.19
C GLY A 1 3.07 3.56 -33.73
N GLY A 2 2.28 2.51 -33.47
CA GLY A 2 1.99 2.06 -32.11
C GLY A 2 3.22 1.36 -31.51
N ILE A 3 3.62 1.75 -30.32
CA ILE A 3 4.70 1.12 -29.59
C ILE A 3 4.11 -0.11 -28.87
N LEU A 4 4.69 -1.28 -29.14
CA LEU A 4 4.34 -2.55 -28.49
C LEU A 4 4.93 -2.58 -27.08
N TYR A 5 4.09 -2.87 -26.06
CA TYR A 5 4.54 -3.15 -24.70
C TYR A 5 4.39 -4.63 -24.40
N ASN A 6 5.51 -5.26 -24.01
CA ASN A 6 5.55 -6.66 -23.68
C ASN A 6 5.50 -6.83 -22.18
N THR A 7 4.45 -7.48 -21.68
CA THR A 7 4.46 -8.01 -20.31
C THR A 7 4.69 -9.51 -20.41
N SER A 8 5.89 -9.96 -20.04
CA SER A 8 6.27 -11.36 -20.06
C SER A 8 6.19 -11.94 -18.66
N PHE A 9 5.47 -13.04 -18.47
CA PHE A 9 5.50 -13.84 -17.25
C PHE A 9 6.25 -15.13 -17.53
N LEU A 10 7.24 -15.41 -16.68
CA LEU A 10 7.99 -16.67 -16.75
C LEU A 10 7.27 -17.71 -15.90
N SER A 11 6.93 -18.85 -16.48
CA SER A 11 6.50 -20.03 -15.72
C SER A 11 7.66 -20.50 -14.85
N THR A 12 7.37 -20.79 -13.57
CA THR A 12 8.34 -21.38 -12.64
C THR A 12 8.45 -22.90 -12.73
N GLU A 13 7.76 -23.54 -13.68
CA GLU A 13 7.97 -24.97 -13.93
C GLU A 13 9.41 -25.19 -14.40
N LYS A 14 10.10 -26.13 -13.73
CA LYS A 14 11.49 -26.50 -14.06
C LYS A 14 11.51 -27.13 -15.46
N SER A 15 11.63 -26.32 -16.49
CA SER A 15 11.98 -26.79 -17.83
C SER A 15 13.40 -27.31 -17.81
N LYS A 16 13.63 -28.51 -18.38
CA LYS A 16 14.95 -29.10 -18.57
C LYS A 16 15.83 -28.31 -19.58
N ASP A 17 15.21 -27.44 -20.38
CA ASP A 17 15.89 -26.54 -21.33
C ASP A 17 15.93 -25.10 -20.84
N ARG A 18 16.98 -24.75 -20.09
CA ARG A 18 17.21 -23.44 -19.48
C ARG A 18 17.71 -22.34 -20.43
N LYS A 19 17.61 -22.49 -21.76
CA LYS A 19 18.40 -21.61 -22.64
C LYS A 19 17.70 -20.40 -23.22
N GLN A 20 16.36 -20.31 -23.24
CA GLN A 20 15.64 -19.09 -23.67
C GLN A 20 14.28 -18.96 -22.97
N PRO A 21 13.89 -17.77 -22.51
CA PRO A 21 12.53 -17.52 -22.03
C PRO A 21 11.56 -17.65 -23.21
N HIS A 22 10.49 -18.42 -23.02
CA HIS A 22 9.42 -18.53 -24.01
C HIS A 22 8.37 -17.46 -23.76
N LEU A 23 8.01 -16.71 -24.80
CA LEU A 23 6.90 -15.79 -24.77
C LEU A 23 5.60 -16.62 -24.75
N LEU A 24 4.85 -16.57 -23.64
CA LEU A 24 3.59 -17.29 -23.52
C LEU A 24 2.45 -16.53 -24.24
N TRP A 25 2.39 -15.23 -24.04
CA TRP A 25 1.43 -14.34 -24.69
C TRP A 25 1.90 -12.88 -24.64
N GLN A 26 1.27 -12.07 -25.45
CA GLN A 26 1.49 -10.63 -25.53
C GLN A 26 0.16 -9.92 -25.68
N THR A 27 -0.06 -8.85 -24.91
CA THR A 27 -1.28 -8.05 -24.97
C THR A 27 -0.95 -6.58 -25.20
N LYS A 28 -1.65 -5.95 -26.13
CA LYS A 28 -1.57 -4.51 -26.38
C LYS A 28 -2.64 -3.80 -25.57
N LEU A 29 -2.22 -2.87 -24.70
CA LEU A 29 -3.09 -1.96 -23.95
C LEU A 29 -3.26 -0.62 -24.69
N GLY A 30 -4.05 0.29 -24.13
CA GLY A 30 -4.30 1.62 -24.71
C GLY A 30 -3.07 2.53 -24.72
N ALA A 31 -2.22 2.42 -23.70
CA ALA A 31 -0.96 3.15 -23.56
C ALA A 31 0.10 2.30 -22.87
N ARG A 32 1.24 2.91 -22.53
CA ARG A 32 2.31 2.27 -21.76
C ARG A 32 1.81 1.93 -20.36
N ILE A 33 2.35 0.84 -19.80
CA ILE A 33 2.15 0.50 -18.39
C ILE A 33 2.83 1.55 -17.52
N SER A 34 2.08 2.13 -16.59
CA SER A 34 2.55 3.16 -15.65
C SER A 34 2.91 2.61 -14.26
N MET A 35 2.54 1.36 -13.97
CA MET A 35 2.85 0.71 -12.70
C MET A 35 3.35 -0.72 -12.91
N LYS A 36 4.03 -1.28 -11.92
CA LYS A 36 4.38 -2.70 -11.93
C LYS A 36 3.10 -3.54 -11.96
N PRO A 37 2.94 -4.49 -12.90
CA PRO A 37 1.79 -5.40 -12.93
C PRO A 37 1.66 -6.17 -11.61
N VAL A 38 0.45 -6.26 -11.09
CA VAL A 38 0.15 -6.93 -9.83
C VAL A 38 -0.54 -8.26 -10.10
N PRO A 39 0.08 -9.40 -9.78
CA PRO A 39 -0.58 -10.68 -9.83
C PRO A 39 -1.70 -10.75 -8.78
N VAL A 40 -2.91 -11.07 -9.22
CA VAL A 40 -4.09 -11.21 -8.36
C VAL A 40 -4.71 -12.59 -8.54
N THR A 41 -5.50 -13.03 -7.58
CA THR A 41 -6.15 -14.34 -7.62
C THR A 41 -7.60 -14.20 -8.03
N ASN A 42 -8.00 -14.96 -9.02
CA ASN A 42 -9.41 -15.18 -9.33
C ASN A 42 -10.02 -16.07 -8.23
N HIS A 43 -10.86 -15.50 -7.38
CA HIS A 43 -11.45 -16.23 -6.26
C HIS A 43 -12.46 -17.31 -6.67
N VAL A 44 -12.85 -17.38 -7.94
CA VAL A 44 -13.78 -18.41 -8.46
C VAL A 44 -13.03 -19.63 -8.97
N THR A 45 -11.94 -19.43 -9.74
CA THR A 45 -11.19 -20.50 -10.38
C THR A 45 -9.88 -20.84 -9.65
N GLY A 46 -9.37 -19.93 -8.81
CA GLY A 46 -8.06 -20.03 -8.19
C GLY A 46 -6.89 -19.61 -9.09
N GLU A 47 -7.16 -19.31 -10.36
CA GLU A 47 -6.15 -18.91 -11.34
C GLU A 47 -5.56 -17.53 -11.06
N ARG A 48 -4.41 -17.27 -11.66
CA ARG A 48 -3.75 -15.96 -11.59
C ARG A 48 -4.26 -15.05 -12.68
N GLU A 49 -4.58 -13.83 -12.29
CA GLU A 49 -4.94 -12.70 -13.15
C GLU A 49 -3.93 -11.58 -12.92
N ILE A 50 -3.93 -10.58 -13.78
CA ILE A 50 -3.00 -9.47 -13.74
C ILE A 50 -3.77 -8.17 -13.70
N PHE A 51 -3.56 -7.43 -12.64
CA PHE A 51 -4.06 -6.07 -12.48
C PHE A 51 -2.96 -5.09 -12.89
N VAL A 52 -3.26 -4.14 -13.78
CA VAL A 52 -2.27 -3.18 -14.29
C VAL A 52 -2.92 -1.86 -14.68
N GLN A 53 -2.17 -0.76 -14.55
CA GLN A 53 -2.58 0.58 -15.01
C GLN A 53 -1.64 1.06 -16.11
N ASP A 54 -2.21 1.77 -17.10
CA ASP A 54 -1.46 2.42 -18.16
C ASP A 54 -1.28 3.95 -17.92
N GLU A 55 -0.51 4.61 -18.81
CA GLU A 55 -0.23 6.05 -18.73
C GLU A 55 -1.45 6.95 -18.95
N ASN A 56 -2.55 6.41 -19.49
CA ASN A 56 -3.83 7.10 -19.59
C ASN A 56 -4.64 7.04 -18.27
N ASN A 57 -4.08 6.41 -17.24
CA ASN A 57 -4.76 6.09 -15.97
C ASN A 57 -5.93 5.12 -16.11
N ASP A 58 -5.91 4.29 -17.15
CA ASP A 58 -6.83 3.18 -17.32
C ASP A 58 -6.30 1.94 -16.60
N VAL A 59 -7.14 1.32 -15.82
CA VAL A 59 -6.85 0.05 -15.16
C VAL A 59 -7.41 -1.09 -15.98
N TYR A 60 -6.65 -2.17 -16.08
CA TYR A 60 -7.04 -3.39 -16.77
C TYR A 60 -6.90 -4.59 -15.84
N LEU A 61 -7.81 -5.54 -15.96
CA LEU A 61 -7.64 -6.90 -15.48
C LEU A 61 -7.44 -7.82 -16.67
N LEU A 62 -6.37 -8.61 -16.64
CA LEU A 62 -6.08 -9.61 -17.67
C LEU A 62 -6.13 -11.01 -17.04
N ASN A 63 -6.60 -12.00 -17.80
CA ASN A 63 -6.51 -13.40 -17.37
C ASN A 63 -5.10 -13.98 -17.64
N ASP A 64 -4.91 -15.24 -17.30
CA ASP A 64 -3.67 -16.00 -17.47
C ASP A 64 -3.23 -16.17 -18.93
N ALA A 65 -4.17 -16.09 -19.89
CA ALA A 65 -3.91 -16.10 -21.34
C ALA A 65 -3.66 -14.69 -21.90
N GLY A 66 -3.58 -13.64 -21.07
CA GLY A 66 -3.36 -12.26 -21.51
C GLY A 66 -4.59 -11.57 -22.07
N ARG A 67 -5.77 -12.17 -22.04
CA ARG A 67 -7.00 -11.52 -22.50
C ARG A 67 -7.45 -10.47 -21.50
N VAL A 68 -7.72 -9.24 -21.97
CA VAL A 68 -8.34 -8.18 -21.17
C VAL A 68 -9.77 -8.60 -20.80
N LEU A 69 -10.04 -8.69 -19.50
CA LEU A 69 -11.35 -9.01 -18.95
C LEU A 69 -12.22 -7.76 -18.85
N TRP A 70 -11.63 -6.67 -18.37
CA TRP A 70 -12.27 -5.36 -18.32
C TRP A 70 -11.24 -4.23 -18.29
N ARG A 71 -11.73 -3.00 -18.51
CA ARG A 71 -11.01 -1.73 -18.39
C ARG A 71 -11.84 -0.76 -17.58
N LEU A 72 -11.18 -0.01 -16.69
CA LEU A 72 -11.78 1.04 -15.87
C LEU A 72 -10.93 2.32 -15.94
N ALA A 73 -11.53 3.41 -16.40
CA ALA A 73 -10.88 4.72 -16.42
C ALA A 73 -10.92 5.37 -15.03
N LEU A 74 -9.76 5.57 -14.40
CA LEU A 74 -9.67 6.21 -13.08
C LEU A 74 -9.52 7.73 -13.16
N GLY A 75 -8.83 8.23 -14.20
CA GLY A 75 -8.46 9.63 -14.35
C GLY A 75 -7.27 10.08 -13.50
N GLU A 76 -6.76 9.22 -12.62
CA GLU A 76 -5.61 9.47 -11.74
C GLU A 76 -4.73 8.22 -11.64
N SER A 77 -3.43 8.42 -11.39
CA SER A 77 -2.51 7.30 -11.17
C SER A 77 -2.73 6.66 -9.80
N ILE A 78 -2.66 5.33 -9.76
CA ILE A 78 -2.63 4.59 -8.49
C ILE A 78 -1.34 4.91 -7.75
N ASN A 79 -1.45 5.30 -6.49
CA ASN A 79 -0.33 5.68 -5.63
C ASN A 79 -0.15 4.79 -4.39
N SER A 80 -0.85 3.65 -4.35
CA SER A 80 -0.73 2.65 -3.29
C SER A 80 -0.50 1.26 -3.86
N ASP A 81 -0.28 0.28 -3.00
CA ASP A 81 -0.42 -1.11 -3.37
C ASP A 81 -1.88 -1.41 -3.75
N VAL A 82 -2.07 -2.34 -4.70
CA VAL A 82 -3.37 -2.92 -5.01
C VAL A 82 -3.52 -4.19 -4.17
N VAL A 83 -4.47 -4.18 -3.25
CA VAL A 83 -4.66 -5.26 -2.27
C VAL A 83 -5.98 -5.96 -2.52
N GLN A 84 -5.96 -7.30 -2.58
CA GLN A 84 -7.19 -8.08 -2.60
C GLN A 84 -7.77 -8.22 -1.19
N VAL A 85 -9.04 -7.91 -1.03
CA VAL A 85 -9.77 -7.97 0.24
C VAL A 85 -11.07 -8.74 0.08
N ASP A 86 -11.48 -9.47 1.11
CA ASP A 86 -12.81 -10.04 1.22
C ASP A 86 -13.70 -9.10 2.07
N ALA A 87 -14.15 -8.02 1.43
CA ALA A 87 -14.90 -6.95 2.09
C ALA A 87 -16.23 -7.43 2.70
N PHE A 88 -16.81 -8.46 2.13
CA PHE A 88 -18.10 -9.02 2.55
C PHE A 88 -17.99 -10.28 3.40
N ARG A 89 -16.78 -10.79 3.65
CA ARG A 89 -16.52 -12.04 4.39
C ARG A 89 -17.22 -13.26 3.80
N ASN A 90 -17.31 -13.31 2.47
CA ASN A 90 -18.01 -14.35 1.73
C ASN A 90 -17.10 -15.11 0.74
N GLY A 91 -15.79 -14.89 0.83
CA GLY A 91 -14.80 -15.50 -0.03
C GLY A 91 -14.60 -14.81 -1.38
N LYS A 92 -15.46 -13.84 -1.74
CA LYS A 92 -15.30 -13.07 -2.97
C LYS A 92 -14.32 -11.92 -2.74
N LEU A 93 -13.30 -11.81 -3.61
CA LEU A 93 -12.24 -10.82 -3.47
C LEU A 93 -12.55 -9.56 -4.30
N GLN A 94 -12.22 -8.42 -3.74
CA GLN A 94 -12.27 -7.10 -4.36
C GLN A 94 -10.86 -6.50 -4.38
N TYR A 95 -10.62 -5.53 -5.26
CA TYR A 95 -9.38 -4.79 -5.39
C TYR A 95 -9.51 -3.45 -4.68
N LEU A 96 -8.74 -3.27 -3.61
CA LEU A 96 -8.67 -2.03 -2.83
C LEU A 96 -7.36 -1.31 -3.14
N PHE A 97 -7.45 -0.03 -3.48
CA PHE A 97 -6.29 0.83 -3.76
C PHE A 97 -6.67 2.31 -3.60
N SER A 98 -5.68 3.20 -3.62
CA SER A 98 -5.90 4.65 -3.66
C SER A 98 -5.27 5.29 -4.88
N THR A 99 -5.87 6.41 -5.27
CA THR A 99 -5.29 7.46 -6.09
C THR A 99 -5.02 8.69 -5.22
N PRO A 100 -4.40 9.77 -5.71
CA PRO A 100 -4.18 10.97 -4.91
C PRO A 100 -5.43 11.50 -4.21
N SER A 101 -6.59 11.50 -4.87
CA SER A 101 -7.81 12.10 -4.33
C SER A 101 -8.87 11.12 -3.85
N ARG A 102 -8.72 9.81 -4.09
CA ARG A 102 -9.79 8.83 -3.85
C ARG A 102 -9.30 7.48 -3.31
N LEU A 103 -10.18 6.81 -2.57
CA LEU A 103 -10.13 5.37 -2.31
C LEU A 103 -11.04 4.63 -3.29
N HIS A 104 -10.55 3.51 -3.81
CA HIS A 104 -11.27 2.66 -4.77
C HIS A 104 -11.42 1.26 -4.21
N LEU A 105 -12.61 0.70 -4.31
CA LEU A 105 -12.91 -0.71 -4.08
C LEU A 105 -13.69 -1.22 -5.29
N VAL A 106 -13.08 -2.10 -6.07
CA VAL A 106 -13.60 -2.61 -7.34
C VAL A 106 -13.73 -4.12 -7.25
N ASP A 107 -14.83 -4.66 -7.72
CA ASP A 107 -15.03 -6.10 -7.77
C ASP A 107 -14.27 -6.76 -8.96
N ARG A 108 -14.35 -8.08 -9.05
CA ARG A 108 -13.69 -8.84 -10.12
C ARG A 108 -14.22 -8.52 -11.52
N ASN A 109 -15.42 -7.94 -11.63
CA ASN A 109 -16.01 -7.56 -12.92
C ASN A 109 -15.65 -6.14 -13.35
N GLY A 110 -14.88 -5.40 -12.54
CA GLY A 110 -14.51 -4.03 -12.81
C GLY A 110 -15.53 -2.99 -12.31
N GLU A 111 -16.50 -3.43 -11.50
CA GLU A 111 -17.55 -2.56 -10.98
C GLU A 111 -17.21 -2.05 -9.57
N TYR A 112 -17.55 -0.80 -9.29
CA TYR A 112 -17.39 -0.24 -7.96
C TYR A 112 -18.30 -0.89 -6.94
N VAL A 113 -17.79 -1.07 -5.73
CA VAL A 113 -18.48 -1.74 -4.62
C VAL A 113 -19.02 -0.70 -3.62
N GLY A 114 -20.30 -0.77 -3.32
CA GLY A 114 -20.93 0.08 -2.31
C GLY A 114 -20.86 1.57 -2.62
N ASN A 115 -20.28 2.35 -1.73
CA ASN A 115 -20.14 3.80 -1.88
C ASN A 115 -18.83 4.24 -2.53
N PHE A 116 -18.04 3.32 -3.07
CA PHE A 116 -16.79 3.67 -3.75
C PHE A 116 -17.05 4.17 -5.18
N PRO A 117 -16.19 5.06 -5.70
CA PRO A 117 -14.98 5.58 -5.08
C PRO A 117 -15.28 6.62 -4.00
N VAL A 118 -14.52 6.59 -2.90
CA VAL A 118 -14.64 7.56 -1.79
C VAL A 118 -13.66 8.71 -1.99
N THR A 119 -14.16 9.93 -2.07
CA THR A 119 -13.31 11.14 -2.10
C THR A 119 -12.63 11.34 -0.75
N LEU A 120 -11.33 11.51 -0.76
CA LEU A 120 -10.52 11.77 0.44
C LEU A 120 -10.78 13.17 0.99
N LYS A 121 -10.45 13.38 2.27
CA LYS A 121 -10.57 14.70 2.92
C LYS A 121 -9.53 15.72 2.43
N ALA A 122 -8.40 15.23 2.01
CA ALA A 122 -7.33 15.93 1.31
C ALA A 122 -6.52 14.90 0.53
N ASP A 123 -5.77 15.35 -0.46
CA ASP A 123 -4.97 14.46 -1.29
C ASP A 123 -3.92 13.70 -0.49
N THR A 124 -3.58 12.50 -0.94
CA THR A 124 -2.50 11.69 -0.39
C THR A 124 -1.37 11.53 -1.40
N LYS A 125 -0.12 11.69 -0.95
CA LYS A 125 1.07 11.38 -1.73
C LYS A 125 1.57 9.96 -1.47
N ALA A 126 1.51 9.52 -0.21
CA ALA A 126 2.04 8.23 0.22
C ALA A 126 1.06 7.05 -0.01
N GLY A 127 -0.15 7.35 -0.48
CA GLY A 127 -1.19 6.35 -0.70
C GLY A 127 -1.77 5.77 0.58
N MET A 128 -2.65 4.78 0.43
CA MET A 128 -3.25 4.09 1.55
C MET A 128 -2.38 2.96 2.08
N ALA A 129 -2.59 2.59 3.35
CA ALA A 129 -2.11 1.35 3.96
C ALA A 129 -3.28 0.57 4.56
N LEU A 130 -3.31 -0.75 4.35
CA LEU A 130 -4.38 -1.63 4.81
C LEU A 130 -3.88 -2.58 5.89
N TYR A 131 -4.65 -2.70 6.99
CA TYR A 131 -4.36 -3.65 8.05
C TYR A 131 -5.60 -4.37 8.53
N ASP A 132 -5.43 -5.66 8.81
CA ASP A 132 -6.39 -6.51 9.52
C ASP A 132 -5.72 -6.96 10.82
N TYR A 133 -5.89 -6.17 11.88
CA TYR A 133 -5.19 -6.35 13.15
C TYR A 133 -5.37 -7.73 13.79
N ASP A 134 -6.55 -8.27 13.68
CA ASP A 134 -6.97 -9.47 14.38
C ASP A 134 -7.26 -10.64 13.41
N LYS A 135 -6.89 -10.49 12.13
CA LYS A 135 -7.08 -11.47 11.05
C LYS A 135 -8.54 -11.96 10.92
N ASN A 136 -9.46 -11.04 11.15
CA ASN A 136 -10.91 -11.31 11.13
C ASN A 136 -11.65 -10.55 10.03
N LYS A 137 -10.90 -9.99 9.06
CA LYS A 137 -11.39 -9.18 7.95
C LYS A 137 -12.08 -7.88 8.40
N ASN A 138 -11.71 -7.39 9.60
CA ASN A 138 -12.09 -6.08 10.07
C ASN A 138 -11.03 -5.05 9.66
N TYR A 139 -11.02 -4.77 8.37
CA TYR A 139 -9.99 -3.97 7.73
C TYR A 139 -9.94 -2.53 8.22
N ARG A 140 -8.73 -1.98 8.29
CA ARG A 140 -8.41 -0.61 8.64
C ARG A 140 -7.58 0.01 7.54
N ILE A 141 -8.12 1.06 6.92
CA ILE A 141 -7.50 1.76 5.79
C ILE A 141 -6.99 3.09 6.30
N PHE A 142 -5.67 3.20 6.44
CA PHE A 142 -4.99 4.44 6.84
C PHE A 142 -4.62 5.24 5.60
N VAL A 143 -4.90 6.53 5.63
CA VAL A 143 -4.57 7.44 4.53
C VAL A 143 -3.89 8.69 5.10
N PRO A 144 -2.56 8.81 4.97
CA PRO A 144 -1.84 10.03 5.29
C PRO A 144 -2.11 11.09 4.22
N CYS A 145 -2.65 12.25 4.61
CA CYS A 145 -3.09 13.28 3.70
C CYS A 145 -2.24 14.56 3.77
N ALA A 146 -2.30 15.37 2.71
CA ALA A 146 -1.55 16.61 2.54
C ALA A 146 -1.92 17.70 3.56
N ASP A 147 -3.08 17.58 4.23
CA ASP A 147 -3.45 18.45 5.35
C ASP A 147 -2.74 18.10 6.66
N ARG A 148 -1.74 17.20 6.61
CA ARG A 148 -0.93 16.72 7.74
C ARG A 148 -1.73 15.90 8.76
N ARG A 149 -2.76 15.17 8.31
CA ARG A 149 -3.54 14.23 9.10
C ARG A 149 -3.48 12.84 8.52
N VAL A 150 -3.55 11.85 9.39
CA VAL A 150 -3.83 10.47 9.00
C VAL A 150 -5.31 10.22 9.22
N TYR A 151 -6.03 9.91 8.16
CA TYR A 151 -7.42 9.48 8.24
C TYR A 151 -7.51 7.96 8.29
N LEU A 152 -8.49 7.46 9.03
CA LEU A 152 -8.75 6.03 9.15
C LEU A 152 -10.16 5.73 8.65
N TYR A 153 -10.24 4.84 7.66
CA TYR A 153 -11.51 4.39 7.08
C TYR A 153 -11.73 2.90 7.38
N ASP A 154 -12.99 2.50 7.44
CA ASP A 154 -13.40 1.10 7.38
C ASP A 154 -13.50 0.60 5.93
N ILE A 155 -13.78 -0.70 5.75
CA ILE A 155 -13.91 -1.31 4.43
C ILE A 155 -15.15 -0.83 3.63
N ARG A 156 -16.06 -0.10 4.24
CA ARG A 156 -17.21 0.53 3.57
C ARG A 156 -16.89 1.96 3.11
N GLY A 157 -15.66 2.42 3.35
CA GLY A 157 -15.21 3.77 3.04
C GLY A 157 -15.69 4.83 4.04
N GLN A 158 -16.12 4.42 5.24
CA GLN A 158 -16.58 5.33 6.29
C GLN A 158 -15.44 5.69 7.23
N LEU A 159 -15.33 6.98 7.60
CA LEU A 159 -14.37 7.43 8.59
C LEU A 159 -14.63 6.82 9.96
N ILE A 160 -13.59 6.29 10.58
CA ILE A 160 -13.64 5.74 11.94
C ILE A 160 -13.50 6.89 12.93
N LYS A 161 -14.60 7.23 13.61
CA LYS A 161 -14.69 8.37 14.54
C LYS A 161 -13.81 8.23 15.79
N ASP A 162 -13.48 6.99 16.17
CA ASP A 162 -12.64 6.71 17.35
C ASP A 162 -11.15 6.88 17.10
N TRP A 163 -10.74 7.08 15.85
CA TRP A 163 -9.38 7.44 15.48
C TRP A 163 -9.16 8.93 15.76
N LYS A 164 -8.28 9.24 16.69
CA LYS A 164 -8.05 10.60 17.20
C LYS A 164 -6.59 11.04 17.04
N SER A 165 -5.94 10.62 15.98
CA SER A 165 -4.61 11.13 15.65
C SER A 165 -4.64 12.65 15.45
N GLY A 166 -3.71 13.34 16.08
CA GLY A 166 -3.53 14.76 15.90
C GLY A 166 -3.03 15.11 14.49
N LYS A 167 -2.87 16.41 14.25
CA LYS A 167 -2.18 16.93 13.07
C LYS A 167 -0.67 16.83 13.30
N THR A 168 0.09 16.39 12.28
CA THR A 168 1.56 16.38 12.34
C THR A 168 2.12 17.80 12.19
N ASP A 169 3.36 18.01 12.64
CA ASP A 169 3.99 19.34 12.56
C ASP A 169 4.36 19.71 11.12
N LYS A 170 4.74 18.72 10.33
CA LYS A 170 5.12 18.86 8.92
C LYS A 170 4.36 17.84 8.07
N ASP A 171 4.59 17.89 6.75
CA ASP A 171 3.99 16.94 5.81
C ASP A 171 4.43 15.52 6.10
N ILE A 172 3.49 14.59 6.07
CA ILE A 172 3.76 13.17 6.29
C ILE A 172 4.50 12.63 5.07
N VAL A 173 5.66 12.03 5.32
CA VAL A 173 6.58 11.57 4.27
C VAL A 173 6.72 10.06 4.20
N THR A 174 6.05 9.33 5.08
CA THR A 174 6.07 7.85 5.09
C THR A 174 4.67 7.29 4.91
N ARG A 175 4.59 6.04 4.48
CA ARG A 175 3.37 5.25 4.64
C ARG A 175 3.08 5.06 6.13
N VAL A 176 1.82 4.80 6.47
CA VAL A 176 1.45 4.37 7.82
C VAL A 176 1.76 2.88 7.95
N ASN A 177 2.48 2.49 8.99
CA ASN A 177 2.82 1.10 9.27
C ASN A 177 2.08 0.63 10.53
N HIS A 178 1.75 -0.67 10.57
CA HIS A 178 1.24 -1.34 11.76
C HIS A 178 2.19 -2.46 12.16
N TYR A 179 2.57 -2.47 13.43
CA TYR A 179 3.37 -3.52 14.02
C TYR A 179 2.70 -4.05 15.28
N ARG A 180 2.74 -5.38 15.45
CA ARG A 180 2.34 -6.02 16.71
C ARG A 180 3.59 -6.58 17.39
N ILE A 181 3.85 -6.12 18.61
CA ILE A 181 4.98 -6.55 19.42
C ILE A 181 4.44 -7.00 20.78
N GLY A 182 4.54 -8.32 21.03
CA GLY A 182 3.82 -8.94 22.12
C GLY A 182 2.31 -8.81 21.91
N ASP A 183 1.64 -8.28 22.91
CA ASP A 183 0.20 -8.01 22.94
C ASP A 183 -0.20 -6.60 22.51
N LYS A 184 0.78 -5.77 22.12
CA LYS A 184 0.55 -4.34 21.78
C LYS A 184 0.66 -4.06 20.31
N ASP A 185 -0.24 -3.21 19.84
CA ASP A 185 -0.23 -2.69 18.47
C ASP A 185 0.39 -1.30 18.45
N TYR A 186 1.16 -1.05 17.40
CA TYR A 186 1.83 0.22 17.15
C TYR A 186 1.51 0.68 15.75
N ILE A 187 0.90 1.86 15.63
CA ILE A 187 0.69 2.56 14.37
C ILE A 187 1.82 3.57 14.24
N VAL A 188 2.63 3.43 13.19
CA VAL A 188 3.88 4.15 13.05
C VAL A 188 3.92 4.86 11.70
N TYR A 189 4.23 6.14 11.72
CA TYR A 189 4.46 6.96 10.53
C TYR A 189 5.36 8.15 10.92
N ALA A 190 5.87 8.86 9.94
CA ALA A 190 6.70 10.03 10.17
C ALA A 190 6.28 11.20 9.27
N ASP A 191 6.41 12.40 9.80
CA ASP A 191 6.54 13.59 8.99
C ASP A 191 8.02 13.85 8.65
N GLN A 192 8.32 14.93 7.98
CA GLN A 192 9.69 15.24 7.57
C GLN A 192 10.70 15.21 8.72
N TYR A 193 10.28 15.50 9.95
CA TYR A 193 11.19 15.65 11.09
C TYR A 193 10.88 14.80 12.31
N ARG A 194 9.68 14.22 12.40
CA ARG A 194 9.23 13.50 13.60
C ARG A 194 8.66 12.13 13.29
N LEU A 195 8.96 11.19 14.15
CA LEU A 195 8.38 9.84 14.18
C LEU A 195 7.20 9.81 15.16
N TYR A 196 6.06 9.33 14.69
CA TYR A 196 4.83 9.16 15.47
C TYR A 196 4.61 7.67 15.72
N ILE A 197 4.49 7.29 16.99
CA ILE A 197 4.21 5.91 17.41
C ILE A 197 2.95 5.94 18.28
N GLN A 198 1.84 5.45 17.73
CA GLN A 198 0.51 5.56 18.29
C GLN A 198 -0.12 4.19 18.56
N ASP A 199 -1.19 4.18 19.34
CA ASP A 199 -2.06 3.02 19.53
C ASP A 199 -3.15 2.94 18.42
N ARG A 200 -4.01 1.89 18.50
CA ARG A 200 -5.13 1.69 17.54
C ARG A 200 -6.18 2.83 17.53
N LYS A 201 -6.13 3.75 18.50
CA LYS A 201 -7.02 4.90 18.61
C LYS A 201 -6.37 6.22 18.19
N GLY A 202 -5.10 6.18 17.76
CA GLY A 202 -4.34 7.37 17.39
C GLY A 202 -3.78 8.14 18.56
N LYS A 203 -3.76 7.55 19.79
CA LYS A 203 -3.13 8.13 20.96
C LYS A 203 -1.63 7.86 20.93
N GLU A 204 -0.82 8.85 21.27
CA GLU A 204 0.62 8.65 21.40
C GLU A 204 0.90 7.52 22.41
N ARG A 205 1.63 6.49 21.95
CA ARG A 205 2.04 5.36 22.76
C ARG A 205 3.48 5.51 23.24
N ILE A 206 4.31 6.05 22.37
CA ILE A 206 5.72 6.32 22.66
C ILE A 206 6.05 7.70 22.12
N LYS A 207 6.54 8.56 22.98
CA LYS A 207 7.00 9.88 22.61
C LYS A 207 8.46 9.82 22.16
N ILE A 208 8.70 10.23 20.93
CA ILE A 208 10.05 10.39 20.37
C ILE A 208 10.33 11.88 20.28
N SER A 209 11.30 12.36 21.08
CA SER A 209 11.67 13.79 21.09
C SER A 209 12.78 14.13 20.09
N ASN A 210 13.42 13.12 19.52
CA ASN A 210 14.48 13.30 18.53
C ASN A 210 13.90 13.89 17.23
N VAL A 211 14.71 14.72 16.60
CA VAL A 211 14.43 15.30 15.29
C VAL A 211 15.24 14.53 14.24
N PHE A 212 14.57 14.14 13.19
CA PHE A 212 15.15 13.48 12.02
C PHE A 212 15.08 14.43 10.82
N ASP A 213 15.78 14.14 9.74
CA ASP A 213 15.55 14.77 8.44
C ASP A 213 15.32 13.64 7.43
N LEU A 214 14.06 13.48 7.00
CA LEU A 214 13.61 12.33 6.24
C LEU A 214 13.23 12.71 4.81
N TRP A 215 13.52 11.81 3.88
CA TRP A 215 13.08 11.91 2.49
C TRP A 215 11.58 11.59 2.38
N GLU A 216 10.93 12.08 1.31
CA GLU A 216 9.63 11.55 0.88
C GLU A 216 9.78 10.04 0.59
N ASN A 217 8.80 9.27 1.02
CA ASN A 217 8.77 7.80 0.91
C ASN A 217 9.89 7.07 1.67
N THR A 218 10.43 7.68 2.73
CA THR A 218 11.32 6.94 3.66
C THR A 218 10.61 5.69 4.18
N GLU A 219 11.24 4.54 4.02
CA GLU A 219 10.73 3.27 4.54
C GLU A 219 11.12 3.09 6.01
N LEU A 220 10.16 2.67 6.83
CA LEU A 220 10.35 2.35 8.24
C LEU A 220 10.38 0.83 8.40
N TYR A 221 11.56 0.26 8.60
CA TYR A 221 11.76 -1.19 8.71
C TYR A 221 11.69 -1.65 10.15
N LEU A 222 10.83 -2.64 10.43
CA LEU A 222 10.87 -3.37 11.69
C LEU A 222 11.92 -4.48 11.59
N THR A 223 12.90 -4.46 12.50
CA THR A 223 13.97 -5.46 12.54
C THR A 223 14.30 -5.83 13.98
N ARG A 224 15.19 -6.83 14.17
CA ARG A 224 15.67 -7.24 15.49
C ARG A 224 17.13 -6.84 15.66
N ARG A 225 17.43 -6.21 16.80
CA ARG A 225 18.81 -5.87 17.20
C ARG A 225 18.98 -6.15 18.68
N ASN A 226 20.01 -6.92 19.06
CA ASN A 226 20.28 -7.32 20.45
C ASN A 226 19.00 -7.86 21.17
N ASP A 227 18.33 -8.80 20.50
CA ASP A 227 17.07 -9.44 20.94
C ASP A 227 15.88 -8.52 21.17
N LYS A 228 15.96 -7.25 20.78
CA LYS A 228 14.86 -6.29 20.82
C LYS A 228 14.36 -5.96 19.42
N MET A 229 13.05 -5.76 19.34
CA MET A 229 12.45 -5.20 18.12
C MET A 229 12.74 -3.71 18.05
N VAL A 230 13.20 -3.23 16.90
CA VAL A 230 13.54 -1.84 16.64
C VAL A 230 13.03 -1.41 15.27
N LEU A 231 12.79 -0.11 15.12
CA LEU A 231 12.58 0.51 13.81
C LEU A 231 13.93 1.00 13.29
N ALA A 232 14.22 0.74 12.03
CA ALA A 232 15.41 1.23 11.34
C ALA A 232 14.99 2.01 10.08
N PHE A 233 15.55 3.19 9.88
CA PHE A 233 15.28 4.03 8.72
C PHE A 233 16.45 4.98 8.42
N ALA A 234 16.62 5.33 7.14
CA ALA A 234 17.67 6.24 6.71
C ALA A 234 17.24 7.71 6.86
N GLY A 235 18.14 8.56 7.31
CA GLY A 235 18.01 10.01 7.26
C GLY A 235 18.67 10.60 6.02
N LYS A 236 18.37 11.86 5.69
CA LYS A 236 19.00 12.60 4.57
C LYS A 236 20.50 12.80 4.74
N ASP A 237 20.99 12.73 5.96
CA ASP A 237 22.40 12.82 6.29
C ASP A 237 23.18 11.52 6.03
N GLY A 238 22.51 10.50 5.46
CA GLY A 238 23.12 9.19 5.16
C GLY A 238 23.24 8.27 6.37
N ALA A 239 22.85 8.70 7.57
CA ALA A 239 22.89 7.84 8.74
C ALA A 239 21.64 6.97 8.85
N VAL A 240 21.80 5.80 9.49
CA VAL A 240 20.69 4.94 9.87
C VAL A 240 20.25 5.27 11.29
N ASN A 241 18.99 5.65 11.43
CA ASN A 241 18.36 5.87 12.72
C ASN A 241 17.72 4.56 13.20
N ILE A 242 17.95 4.22 14.46
CA ILE A 242 17.41 3.02 15.11
C ILE A 242 16.63 3.46 16.32
N VAL A 243 15.35 3.10 16.38
CA VAL A 243 14.43 3.49 17.45
C VAL A 243 13.82 2.25 18.07
N ASP A 244 13.99 2.07 19.39
CA ASP A 244 13.34 0.98 20.08
C ASP A 244 11.92 1.36 20.58
N PHE A 245 11.16 0.36 21.01
CA PHE A 245 9.80 0.55 21.49
C PHE A 245 9.74 0.96 22.99
N GLN A 246 10.87 1.43 23.54
CA GLN A 246 10.98 2.17 24.81
C GLN A 246 11.26 3.67 24.56
N GLY A 247 11.46 4.07 23.31
CA GLY A 247 11.72 5.46 22.93
C GLY A 247 13.20 5.84 22.87
N LYS A 248 14.11 4.86 23.00
CA LYS A 248 15.55 5.10 22.84
C LYS A 248 15.88 5.20 21.34
N VAL A 249 16.66 6.21 21.00
CA VAL A 249 17.13 6.47 19.64
C VAL A 249 18.64 6.33 19.59
N GLU A 250 19.12 5.58 18.60
CA GLU A 250 20.54 5.48 18.24
C GLU A 250 20.71 5.90 16.79
N LYS A 251 21.83 6.53 16.48
CA LYS A 251 22.23 6.92 15.13
C LYS A 251 23.51 6.20 14.75
N VAL A 252 23.50 5.52 13.63
CA VAL A 252 24.65 4.78 13.09
C VAL A 252 25.07 5.47 11.80
N ASN A 253 26.30 5.97 11.78
CA ASN A 253 26.91 6.52 10.57
C ASN A 253 27.50 5.36 9.77
N CYS A 254 27.21 5.32 8.46
CA CYS A 254 27.71 4.34 7.51
C CYS A 254 29.00 4.82 6.87
#